data_508bcbb3fdc6e499b0ad8cf963c8d29c
#
_entry.id   508bcbb3fdc6e499b0ad8cf963c8d29c
#
_cell.length_a   1.000
_cell.length_b   1.000
_cell.length_c   1.000
_cell.angle_alpha   90.00
_cell.angle_beta   90.00
_cell.angle_gamma   90.00
#
_symmetry.space_group_name_H-M   'P 1'
#
loop_
_entity.id
_entity.type
_entity.pdbx_description
1 polymer ?
#
loop_
_entity_poly.entity_id
_entity_poly.type
_entity_poly.pdbx_seq_one_letter_code
_entity_poly.pdbx_strand_id
1 'polypeptide(L)'
;MDVFTLSLWALRLGFLVLVYAFFVFVARALWRDLRAGVSGAGRPLARLFVISAAEGRPEPGTSIPLDAVNSIGRDVNNSIVVDDSFVSAEHALLTFRGRAWYVEDRGSTNGTWLNGQRIEGLWPLGFGDEIQVGQVRMRLDRPPEVTS
;
A
#
# COMPACT_ATOMS: atom_id res chain seq x y z
N MET A 1 -50.25 13.95 -22.98
CA MET A 1 -49.22 14.58 -22.14
C MET A 1 -48.84 15.88 -22.82
N ASP A 2 -49.03 16.98 -22.09
CA ASP A 2 -48.72 18.29 -22.65
C ASP A 2 -47.21 18.50 -22.76
N VAL A 3 -46.81 19.23 -23.82
CA VAL A 3 -45.38 19.51 -24.08
C VAL A 3 -44.69 20.13 -22.84
N PHE A 4 -45.45 20.85 -22.02
CA PHE A 4 -44.96 21.44 -20.79
C PHE A 4 -44.62 20.39 -19.74
N THR A 5 -45.45 19.36 -19.55
CA THR A 5 -45.17 18.26 -18.61
C THR A 5 -43.97 17.42 -19.07
N LEU A 6 -43.85 17.21 -20.38
CA LEU A 6 -42.68 16.49 -20.94
C LEU A 6 -41.38 17.24 -20.71
N SER A 7 -41.37 18.58 -20.91
CA SER A 7 -40.19 19.41 -20.66
C SER A 7 -39.78 19.46 -19.17
N LEU A 8 -40.76 19.47 -18.26
CA LEU A 8 -40.49 19.39 -16.81
C LEU A 8 -39.84 18.06 -16.39
N TRP A 9 -40.34 16.94 -16.95
CA TRP A 9 -39.74 15.62 -16.70
C TRP A 9 -38.35 15.49 -17.27
N ALA A 10 -38.11 16.01 -18.49
CA ALA A 10 -36.81 16.04 -19.10
C ALA A 10 -35.80 16.88 -18.26
N LEU A 11 -36.22 18.04 -17.76
CA LEU A 11 -35.42 18.90 -16.88
C LEU A 11 -35.08 18.20 -15.55
N ARG A 12 -36.06 17.52 -14.93
CA ARG A 12 -35.83 16.75 -13.70
C ARG A 12 -34.85 15.60 -13.91
N LEU A 13 -35.00 14.87 -15.02
CA LEU A 13 -34.11 13.77 -15.34
C LEU A 13 -32.69 14.27 -15.61
N GLY A 14 -32.54 15.34 -16.37
CA GLY A 14 -31.25 16.01 -16.62
C GLY A 14 -30.57 16.46 -15.34
N PHE A 15 -31.32 17.06 -14.42
CA PHE A 15 -30.82 17.48 -13.13
C PHE A 15 -30.34 16.29 -12.28
N LEU A 16 -31.10 15.18 -12.22
CA LEU A 16 -30.72 13.98 -11.49
C LEU A 16 -29.45 13.34 -12.06
N VAL A 17 -29.34 13.29 -13.40
CA VAL A 17 -28.12 12.76 -14.06
C VAL A 17 -26.91 13.64 -13.72
N LEU A 18 -27.06 14.96 -13.72
CA LEU A 18 -26.00 15.89 -13.39
C LEU A 18 -25.55 15.76 -11.93
N VAL A 19 -26.49 15.65 -10.99
CA VAL A 19 -26.21 15.42 -9.58
C VAL A 19 -25.50 14.09 -9.38
N TYR A 20 -25.96 13.02 -10.02
CA TYR A 20 -25.32 11.70 -9.92
C TYR A 20 -23.91 11.72 -10.49
N ALA A 21 -23.72 12.33 -11.67
CA ALA A 21 -22.39 12.49 -12.27
C ALA A 21 -21.44 13.29 -11.37
N PHE A 22 -21.95 14.34 -10.72
CA PHE A 22 -21.17 15.11 -9.75
C PHE A 22 -20.74 14.26 -8.54
N PHE A 23 -21.65 13.48 -7.96
CA PHE A 23 -21.31 12.59 -6.84
C PHE A 23 -20.30 11.51 -7.24
N VAL A 24 -20.46 10.93 -8.42
CA VAL A 24 -19.48 9.96 -8.95
C VAL A 24 -18.12 10.62 -9.18
N PHE A 25 -18.09 11.84 -9.69
CA PHE A 25 -16.84 12.60 -9.89
C PHE A 25 -16.16 12.90 -8.54
N VAL A 26 -16.92 13.40 -7.56
CA VAL A 26 -16.40 13.68 -6.21
C VAL A 26 -15.89 12.41 -5.52
N ALA A 27 -16.65 11.32 -5.60
CA ALA A 27 -16.25 10.02 -5.03
C ALA A 27 -14.95 9.51 -5.68
N ARG A 28 -14.83 9.64 -7.00
CA ARG A 28 -13.59 9.26 -7.72
C ARG A 28 -12.41 10.17 -7.37
N ALA A 29 -12.64 11.47 -7.24
CA ALA A 29 -11.61 12.44 -6.82
C ALA A 29 -11.13 12.12 -5.40
N LEU A 30 -12.06 11.89 -4.48
CA LEU A 30 -11.74 11.52 -3.09
C LEU A 30 -10.99 10.19 -2.99
N TRP A 31 -11.38 9.20 -3.80
CA TRP A 31 -10.67 7.92 -3.88
C TRP A 31 -9.25 8.06 -4.48
N ARG A 32 -9.08 8.96 -5.43
CA ARG A 32 -7.74 9.30 -5.96
C ARG A 32 -6.89 9.97 -4.89
N ASP A 33 -7.45 10.92 -4.15
CA ASP A 33 -6.73 11.65 -3.09
C ASP A 33 -6.39 10.74 -1.91
N LEU A 34 -7.30 9.83 -1.53
CA LEU A 34 -7.02 8.81 -0.51
C LEU A 34 -5.95 7.81 -0.96
N ARG A 35 -5.93 7.45 -2.24
CA ARG A 35 -4.86 6.61 -2.81
C ARG A 35 -3.57 7.39 -3.03
N ALA A 36 -3.62 8.65 -3.41
CA ALA A 36 -2.46 9.52 -3.58
C ALA A 36 -1.88 9.98 -2.24
N GLY A 37 -2.69 10.09 -1.19
CA GLY A 37 -2.23 10.36 0.16
C GLY A 37 -1.44 9.20 0.79
N VAL A 38 -1.53 8.00 0.22
CA VAL A 38 -0.71 6.83 0.56
C VAL A 38 0.55 6.77 -0.29
N SER A 39 0.52 7.34 -1.49
CA SER A 39 1.70 7.49 -2.36
C SER A 39 2.20 8.93 -2.26
N GLY A 40 2.91 9.25 -1.18
CA GLY A 40 3.55 10.54 -1.04
C GLY A 40 4.40 10.84 -2.29
N ALA A 41 4.03 11.86 -3.06
CA ALA A 41 4.85 12.43 -4.13
C ALA A 41 6.09 13.15 -3.53
N GLY A 42 6.71 12.52 -2.53
CA GLY A 42 7.96 12.88 -1.88
C GLY A 42 9.04 11.88 -2.25
N ARG A 43 10.29 12.25 -2.03
CA ARG A 43 11.41 11.32 -2.11
C ARG A 43 11.11 10.09 -1.24
N PRO A 44 11.36 8.86 -1.73
CA PRO A 44 11.16 7.68 -0.93
C PRO A 44 11.98 7.79 0.35
N LEU A 45 11.35 7.50 1.48
CA LEU A 45 11.98 7.62 2.80
C LEU A 45 13.01 6.50 3.05
N ALA A 46 12.83 5.37 2.37
CA ALA A 46 13.69 4.21 2.40
C ALA A 46 13.38 3.30 1.19
N ARG A 47 14.07 2.18 1.10
CA ARG A 47 13.80 1.11 0.12
C ARG A 47 13.78 -0.23 0.82
N LEU A 48 12.99 -1.13 0.30
CA LEU A 48 13.06 -2.54 0.62
C LEU A 48 13.75 -3.29 -0.53
N PHE A 49 14.90 -3.87 -0.24
CA PHE A 49 15.65 -4.69 -1.18
C PHE A 49 15.26 -6.15 -0.99
N VAL A 50 14.77 -6.80 -2.03
CA VAL A 50 14.39 -8.21 -2.00
C VAL A 50 15.65 -9.08 -2.13
N ILE A 51 16.00 -9.77 -1.04
CA ILE A 51 17.19 -10.63 -0.98
C ILE A 51 16.89 -11.98 -1.63
N SER A 52 15.77 -12.59 -1.24
CA SER A 52 15.36 -13.90 -1.74
C SER A 52 13.84 -14.03 -1.73
N ALA A 53 13.35 -14.76 -2.71
CA ALA A 53 11.96 -15.23 -2.80
C ALA A 53 11.99 -16.64 -3.40
N ALA A 54 11.04 -17.50 -3.01
CA ALA A 54 10.99 -18.86 -3.53
C ALA A 54 10.47 -18.89 -4.98
N GLU A 55 9.25 -18.38 -5.14
CA GLU A 55 8.59 -18.23 -6.44
C GLU A 55 7.61 -17.05 -6.34
N GLY A 56 7.34 -16.38 -7.45
CA GLY A 56 6.36 -15.30 -7.50
C GLY A 56 6.96 -13.90 -7.37
N ARG A 57 6.16 -12.95 -6.87
CA ARG A 57 6.55 -11.54 -6.71
C ARG A 57 6.67 -11.18 -5.23
N PRO A 58 7.57 -10.27 -4.87
CA PRO A 58 8.57 -9.57 -5.69
C PRO A 58 9.77 -10.47 -6.05
N GLU A 59 10.36 -10.23 -7.21
CA GLU A 59 11.54 -10.97 -7.66
C GLU A 59 12.79 -10.59 -6.84
N PRO A 60 13.70 -11.55 -6.56
CA PRO A 60 14.99 -11.24 -5.93
C PRO A 60 15.77 -10.17 -6.70
N GLY A 61 16.42 -9.25 -5.98
CA GLY A 61 17.12 -8.11 -6.56
C GLY A 61 16.25 -6.88 -6.81
N THR A 62 14.94 -6.98 -6.63
CA THR A 62 14.03 -5.84 -6.74
C THR A 62 14.22 -4.88 -5.59
N SER A 63 14.22 -3.58 -5.89
CA SER A 63 14.25 -2.50 -4.89
C SER A 63 12.93 -1.76 -4.90
N ILE A 64 12.19 -1.85 -3.81
CA ILE A 64 10.84 -1.28 -3.66
C ILE A 64 10.95 0.02 -2.86
N PRO A 65 10.57 1.17 -3.43
CA PRO A 65 10.56 2.43 -2.68
C PRO A 65 9.47 2.39 -1.60
N LEU A 66 9.77 2.94 -0.43
CA LEU A 66 8.87 3.00 0.71
C LEU A 66 8.34 4.41 0.95
N ASP A 67 7.05 4.51 1.17
CA ASP A 67 6.36 5.66 1.72
C ASP A 67 6.35 5.61 3.27
N ALA A 68 5.70 6.58 3.91
CA ALA A 68 5.61 6.61 5.37
C ALA A 68 4.82 5.42 5.96
N VAL A 69 3.90 4.86 5.19
CA VAL A 69 3.09 3.69 5.58
C VAL A 69 3.01 2.71 4.42
N ASN A 70 3.43 1.48 4.62
CA ASN A 70 3.42 0.44 3.60
C ASN A 70 2.85 -0.85 4.18
N SER A 71 1.81 -1.38 3.56
CA SER A 71 1.26 -2.69 3.90
C SER A 71 1.92 -3.78 3.06
N ILE A 72 2.17 -4.92 3.68
CA ILE A 72 2.75 -6.12 3.04
C ILE A 72 1.75 -7.25 3.17
N GLY A 73 1.47 -7.94 2.09
CA GLY A 73 0.60 -9.09 2.10
C GLY A 73 0.34 -9.66 0.72
N ARG A 74 -0.42 -10.76 0.69
CA ARG A 74 -0.75 -11.44 -0.57
C ARG A 74 -1.86 -10.74 -1.34
N ASP A 75 -2.74 -9.99 -0.67
CA ASP A 75 -3.82 -9.28 -1.34
C ASP A 75 -3.25 -8.14 -2.21
N VAL A 76 -3.86 -7.97 -3.39
CA VAL A 76 -3.46 -6.95 -4.38
C VAL A 76 -3.66 -5.51 -3.90
N ASN A 77 -4.41 -5.30 -2.82
CA ASN A 77 -4.63 -3.99 -2.22
C ASN A 77 -3.47 -3.54 -1.31
N ASN A 78 -2.51 -4.42 -1.02
CA ASN A 78 -1.33 -4.03 -0.26
C ASN A 78 -0.40 -3.11 -1.08
N SER A 79 0.36 -2.28 -0.40
CA SER A 79 1.42 -1.46 -1.01
C SER A 79 2.51 -2.34 -1.61
N ILE A 80 2.84 -3.42 -0.90
CA ILE A 80 3.83 -4.42 -1.30
C ILE A 80 3.12 -5.77 -1.39
N VAL A 81 2.85 -6.21 -2.61
CA VAL A 81 2.19 -7.49 -2.86
C VAL A 81 3.22 -8.59 -2.89
N VAL A 82 3.05 -9.58 -2.03
CA VAL A 82 3.90 -10.77 -1.95
C VAL A 82 3.09 -11.99 -2.37
N ASP A 83 3.37 -12.49 -3.57
CA ASP A 83 2.70 -13.67 -4.13
C ASP A 83 3.35 -14.96 -3.61
N ASP A 84 3.01 -15.28 -2.37
CA ASP A 84 3.49 -16.46 -1.66
C ASP A 84 2.34 -17.04 -0.83
N SER A 85 2.11 -18.33 -0.94
CA SER A 85 1.02 -19.04 -0.23
C SER A 85 1.16 -19.01 1.29
N PHE A 86 2.37 -18.80 1.81
CA PHE A 86 2.65 -18.66 3.24
C PHE A 86 2.45 -17.25 3.78
N VAL A 87 2.12 -16.30 2.90
CA VAL A 87 1.86 -14.91 3.27
C VAL A 87 0.36 -14.69 3.41
N SER A 88 -0.06 -14.09 4.52
CA SER A 88 -1.46 -13.70 4.76
C SER A 88 -1.89 -12.57 3.83
N ALA A 89 -3.20 -12.42 3.60
CA ALA A 89 -3.76 -11.35 2.77
C ALA A 89 -3.28 -9.97 3.23
N GLU A 90 -3.36 -9.70 4.54
CA GLU A 90 -2.69 -8.60 5.24
C GLU A 90 -1.72 -9.24 6.23
N HIS A 91 -0.41 -9.09 6.01
CA HIS A 91 0.59 -9.81 6.77
C HIS A 91 1.36 -8.92 7.74
N ALA A 92 1.92 -7.84 7.24
CA ALA A 92 2.73 -6.91 8.03
C ALA A 92 2.51 -5.46 7.59
N LEU A 93 2.88 -4.54 8.45
CA LEU A 93 2.83 -3.10 8.21
C LEU A 93 4.20 -2.49 8.51
N LEU A 94 4.74 -1.71 7.57
CA LEU A 94 5.92 -0.88 7.78
C LEU A 94 5.48 0.58 7.95
N THR A 95 5.92 1.22 9.01
CA THR A 95 5.59 2.62 9.28
C THR A 95 6.83 3.43 9.61
N PHE A 96 6.89 4.65 9.08
CA PHE A 96 7.89 5.65 9.45
C PHE A 96 7.24 6.72 10.32
N ARG A 97 7.64 6.81 11.57
CA ARG A 97 7.14 7.81 12.52
C ARG A 97 8.21 8.21 13.52
N GLY A 98 8.21 9.46 13.97
CA GLY A 98 9.20 9.94 14.92
C GLY A 98 10.64 9.79 14.43
N ARG A 99 10.87 9.85 13.09
CA ARG A 99 12.17 9.67 12.43
C ARG A 99 12.77 8.26 12.53
N ALA A 100 11.93 7.26 12.82
CA ALA A 100 12.32 5.85 12.89
C ALA A 100 11.34 4.98 12.12
N TRP A 101 11.83 3.85 11.62
CA TRP A 101 11.04 2.81 11.01
C TRP A 101 10.57 1.79 12.04
N TYR A 102 9.40 1.25 11.80
CA TYR A 102 8.81 0.17 12.60
C TYR A 102 8.18 -0.86 11.68
N VAL A 103 8.23 -2.11 12.12
CA VAL A 103 7.51 -3.23 11.50
C VAL A 103 6.52 -3.80 12.51
N GLU A 104 5.32 -4.10 12.05
CA GLU A 104 4.25 -4.68 12.86
C GLU A 104 3.68 -5.91 12.16
N ASP A 105 3.60 -7.03 12.89
CA ASP A 105 2.84 -8.20 12.42
C ASP A 105 1.35 -7.95 12.57
N ARG A 106 0.57 -8.15 11.51
CA ARG A 106 -0.87 -7.90 11.48
C ARG A 106 -1.71 -9.13 11.80
N GLY A 107 -1.22 -9.97 12.71
CA GLY A 107 -1.88 -11.22 13.05
C GLY A 107 -1.74 -12.28 11.95
N SER A 108 -0.60 -12.31 11.28
CA SER A 108 -0.33 -13.25 10.21
C SER A 108 -0.36 -14.71 10.69
N THR A 109 -0.73 -15.63 9.78
CA THR A 109 -0.80 -17.06 10.10
C THR A 109 0.58 -17.65 10.38
N ASN A 110 1.60 -17.29 9.60
CA ASN A 110 2.95 -17.87 9.71
C ASN A 110 3.96 -16.98 10.41
N GLY A 111 3.56 -15.76 10.78
CA GLY A 111 4.40 -14.80 11.49
C GLY A 111 5.27 -13.95 10.59
N THR A 112 5.75 -12.85 11.16
CA THR A 112 6.76 -11.96 10.59
C THR A 112 8.06 -12.15 11.36
N TRP A 113 9.18 -12.17 10.65
CA TRP A 113 10.50 -12.41 11.22
C TRP A 113 11.40 -11.19 10.99
N LEU A 114 12.11 -10.80 12.02
CA LEU A 114 13.09 -9.71 11.99
C LEU A 114 14.44 -10.25 12.38
N ASN A 115 15.42 -10.21 11.47
CA ASN A 115 16.76 -10.75 11.68
C ASN A 115 16.76 -12.20 12.18
N GLY A 116 15.84 -13.04 11.66
CA GLY A 116 15.71 -14.45 12.04
C GLY A 116 14.92 -14.69 13.33
N GLN A 117 14.43 -13.65 14.00
CA GLN A 117 13.59 -13.77 15.19
C GLN A 117 12.14 -13.43 14.86
N ARG A 118 11.22 -14.31 15.26
CA ARG A 118 9.78 -14.03 15.12
C ARG A 118 9.38 -12.86 16.02
N ILE A 119 8.67 -11.89 15.44
CA ILE A 119 8.16 -10.74 16.17
C ILE A 119 6.67 -10.86 16.44
N GLU A 120 6.23 -10.24 17.51
CA GLU A 120 4.82 -10.03 17.84
C GLU A 120 4.59 -8.55 18.09
N GLY A 121 3.53 -7.99 17.43
CA GLY A 121 3.22 -6.57 17.52
C GLY A 121 4.22 -5.67 16.82
N LEU A 122 4.48 -4.52 17.39
CA LEU A 122 5.29 -3.45 16.81
C LEU A 122 6.74 -3.53 17.27
N TRP A 123 7.66 -3.55 16.31
CA TRP A 123 9.11 -3.60 16.57
C TRP A 123 9.86 -2.50 15.81
N PRO A 124 10.90 -1.90 16.42
CA PRO A 124 11.75 -0.96 15.71
C PRO A 124 12.55 -1.65 14.62
N LEU A 125 12.72 -0.95 13.50
CA LEU A 125 13.39 -1.44 12.31
C LEU A 125 14.48 -0.45 11.91
N GLY A 126 15.70 -0.92 11.78
CA GLY A 126 16.86 -0.13 11.35
C GLY A 126 17.26 -0.42 9.90
N PHE A 127 18.05 0.48 9.31
CA PHE A 127 18.67 0.21 8.01
C PHE A 127 19.66 -0.95 8.12
N GLY A 128 19.55 -1.88 7.18
CA GLY A 128 20.30 -3.12 7.18
C GLY A 128 19.57 -4.30 7.82
N ASP A 129 18.48 -4.06 8.56
CA ASP A 129 17.68 -5.13 9.14
C ASP A 129 16.94 -5.92 8.06
N GLU A 130 16.83 -7.22 8.27
CA GLU A 130 16.14 -8.15 7.39
C GLU A 130 14.78 -8.52 7.94
N ILE A 131 13.75 -8.35 7.11
CA ILE A 131 12.39 -8.79 7.37
C ILE A 131 12.10 -10.01 6.52
N GLN A 132 11.47 -11.02 7.12
CA GLN A 132 10.99 -12.18 6.40
C GLN A 132 9.48 -12.34 6.59
N VAL A 133 8.77 -12.44 5.49
CA VAL A 133 7.34 -12.78 5.42
C VAL A 133 7.18 -13.97 4.48
N GLY A 134 6.62 -15.08 4.98
CA GLY A 134 6.62 -16.33 4.22
C GLY A 134 8.04 -16.75 3.84
N GLN A 135 8.26 -16.98 2.56
CA GLN A 135 9.56 -17.36 2.00
C GLN A 135 10.34 -16.17 1.43
N VAL A 136 9.80 -14.95 1.53
CA VAL A 136 10.42 -13.74 1.01
C VAL A 136 11.21 -13.04 2.11
N ARG A 137 12.49 -12.77 1.83
CA ARG A 137 13.38 -11.99 2.70
C ARG A 137 13.71 -10.66 2.04
N MET A 138 13.58 -9.60 2.80
CA MET A 138 13.77 -8.23 2.35
C MET A 138 14.62 -7.48 3.37
N ARG A 139 15.44 -6.55 2.90
CA ARG A 139 16.30 -5.71 3.76
C ARG A 139 15.87 -4.24 3.62
N LEU A 140 15.83 -3.54 4.75
CA LEU A 140 15.58 -2.11 4.75
C LEU A 140 16.87 -1.35 4.37
N ASP A 141 16.85 -0.69 3.23
CA ASP A 141 17.96 0.11 2.73
C ASP A 141 17.64 1.61 2.72
N ARG A 142 18.67 2.43 2.79
CA ARG A 142 18.54 3.89 2.66
C ARG A 142 18.03 4.26 1.27
N PRO A 143 17.32 5.39 1.12
CA PRO A 143 16.97 5.89 -0.20
C PRO A 143 18.24 6.17 -1.01
N PRO A 144 18.18 6.15 -2.36
CA PRO A 144 19.32 6.49 -3.18
C PRO A 144 19.74 7.93 -2.87
N GLU A 145 21.03 8.15 -2.68
CA GLU A 145 21.57 9.50 -2.71
C GLU A 145 21.41 10.03 -4.14
N VAL A 146 20.68 11.12 -4.27
CA VAL A 146 20.68 11.87 -5.53
C VAL A 146 21.99 12.64 -5.55
N THR A 147 22.97 12.08 -6.22
CA THR A 147 24.20 12.83 -6.56
C THR A 147 23.79 14.00 -7.45
N SER A 148 23.86 15.19 -6.90
CA SER A 148 23.67 16.45 -7.61
C SER A 148 24.80 16.68 -8.56
#